data_be8ab30f1242e9970253c2365acd16ec
#
_entry.id   be8ab30f1242e9970253c2365acd16ec
#
_cell.length_a   1.000
_cell.length_b   1.000
_cell.length_c   1.000
_cell.angle_alpha   90.00
_cell.angle_beta   90.00
_cell.angle_gamma   90.00
#
_symmetry.space_group_name_H-M   'P 1'
#
loop_
_entity.id
_entity.type
_entity.pdbx_description
1 polymer ?
#
loop_
_entity_poly.entity_id
_entity_poly.type
_entity_poly.pdbx_seq_one_letter_code
_entity_poly.pdbx_strand_id
1 'polypeptide(L)'
;MEKISKTFFYKRDSLKNVSISRNIQTLKVGDIIAFYGKLYDSKKYTKQIAKTIIRYKILSITPKGVLIETSSNYIFNAGTLHFMGNIFSSNFNIKNNVIGSYSVKSSILSFVNGTKKFRNAFGYINYKIIGNGMGEIKMNLQLVK
;
A
#
# COMPACT_ATOMS: atom_id res chain seq x y z
N MET A 1 8.81 -4.90 25.85
CA MET A 1 8.52 -4.82 24.40
C MET A 1 7.02 -4.80 24.21
N GLU A 2 6.52 -3.85 23.45
CA GLU A 2 5.09 -3.69 23.21
C GLU A 2 4.72 -4.30 21.84
N LYS A 3 3.69 -5.14 21.80
CA LYS A 3 3.16 -5.71 20.57
C LYS A 3 1.92 -4.94 20.15
N ILE A 4 1.86 -4.57 18.88
CA ILE A 4 0.67 -3.95 18.27
C ILE A 4 0.15 -4.89 17.19
N SER A 5 -1.11 -5.30 17.33
CA SER A 5 -1.81 -6.10 16.34
C SER A 5 -3.12 -5.40 16.02
N LYS A 6 -3.18 -4.76 14.86
CA LYS A 6 -4.34 -3.95 14.45
C LYS A 6 -4.66 -4.17 12.99
N THR A 7 -5.94 -4.02 12.67
CA THR A 7 -6.43 -4.03 11.30
C THR A 7 -6.92 -2.64 10.93
N PHE A 8 -6.43 -2.15 9.80
CA PHE A 8 -6.83 -0.87 9.23
C PHE A 8 -7.48 -1.07 7.88
N PHE A 9 -8.31 -0.13 7.49
CA PHE A 9 -9.00 -0.16 6.21
C PHE A 9 -8.58 1.04 5.39
N TYR A 10 -8.27 0.75 4.14
CA TYR A 10 -7.72 1.71 3.22
C TYR A 10 -8.75 2.03 2.16
N LYS A 11 -8.93 3.32 1.93
CA LYS A 11 -9.75 3.84 0.84
C LYS A 11 -8.90 4.83 0.09
N ARG A 12 -8.66 4.55 -1.16
CA ARG A 12 -7.92 5.47 -2.03
C ARG A 12 -8.79 6.70 -2.30
N ASP A 13 -8.29 7.88 -1.97
CA ASP A 13 -8.94 9.12 -2.35
C ASP A 13 -8.93 9.28 -3.85
N SER A 14 -10.10 9.65 -4.37
CA SER A 14 -10.37 9.79 -5.79
C SER A 14 -9.15 10.13 -6.64
N LEU A 15 -8.52 9.11 -7.20
CA LEU A 15 -7.88 9.09 -8.51
C LEU A 15 -6.79 10.13 -8.81
N LYS A 16 -6.00 10.55 -7.83
CA LYS A 16 -4.76 11.21 -8.22
C LYS A 16 -3.65 10.18 -8.29
N ASN A 17 -3.68 9.36 -9.31
CA ASN A 17 -2.55 8.55 -9.68
C ASN A 17 -1.47 9.51 -10.19
N VAL A 18 -0.40 9.64 -9.43
CA VAL A 18 0.75 10.39 -9.90
C VAL A 18 1.69 9.40 -10.55
N SER A 19 1.73 9.38 -11.87
CA SER A 19 2.80 8.68 -12.56
C SER A 19 4.07 9.48 -12.36
N ILE A 20 5.10 8.89 -11.75
CA ILE A 20 6.39 9.54 -11.52
C ILE A 20 7.45 9.11 -12.51
N SER A 21 7.22 8.09 -13.32
CA SER A 21 8.20 7.61 -14.29
C SER A 21 7.97 8.17 -15.70
N ARG A 22 6.72 8.32 -16.11
CA ARG A 22 6.34 8.81 -17.44
C ARG A 22 4.82 8.95 -17.54
N ASN A 23 4.35 9.53 -18.65
CA ASN A 23 2.93 9.49 -18.99
C ASN A 23 2.57 8.07 -19.46
N ILE A 24 1.74 7.36 -18.68
CA ILE A 24 1.46 5.94 -18.91
C ILE A 24 0.18 5.81 -19.73
N GLN A 25 0.32 5.44 -20.99
CA GLN A 25 -0.81 5.05 -21.82
C GLN A 25 -1.15 3.56 -21.68
N THR A 26 -0.11 2.72 -21.68
CA THR A 26 -0.18 1.28 -21.43
C THR A 26 0.91 0.92 -20.42
N LEU A 27 0.59 0.05 -19.49
CA LEU A 27 1.52 -0.39 -18.46
C LEU A 27 2.74 -1.09 -19.07
N LYS A 28 3.94 -0.73 -18.58
CA LYS A 28 5.21 -1.36 -18.96
C LYS A 28 6.04 -1.67 -17.74
N VAL A 29 6.91 -2.67 -17.87
CA VAL A 29 7.91 -2.98 -16.85
C VAL A 29 8.78 -1.74 -16.59
N GLY A 30 9.01 -1.43 -15.31
CA GLY A 30 9.75 -0.24 -14.88
C GLY A 30 8.88 0.97 -14.58
N ASP A 31 7.60 0.95 -14.93
CA ASP A 31 6.68 2.05 -14.58
C ASP A 31 6.56 2.17 -13.06
N ILE A 32 6.56 3.42 -12.60
CA ILE A 32 6.40 3.75 -11.19
C ILE A 32 5.17 4.63 -11.03
N ILE A 33 4.27 4.21 -10.14
CA ILE A 33 3.02 4.91 -9.87
C ILE A 33 2.92 5.15 -8.38
N ALA A 34 2.56 6.37 -7.99
CA ALA A 34 2.27 6.70 -6.60
C ALA A 34 0.83 7.18 -6.47
N PHE A 35 0.22 6.86 -5.36
CA PHE A 35 -1.13 7.33 -5.05
C PHE A 35 -1.32 7.50 -3.53
N TYR A 36 -2.35 8.26 -3.19
CA TYR A 36 -2.68 8.61 -1.82
C TYR A 36 -3.93 7.87 -1.37
N GLY A 37 -4.01 7.64 -0.08
CA GLY A 37 -5.20 7.11 0.55
C GLY A 37 -5.33 7.59 1.99
N LYS A 38 -6.47 7.24 2.57
CA LYS A 38 -6.74 7.44 3.98
C LYS A 38 -6.89 6.08 4.65
N LEU A 39 -6.36 5.96 5.87
CA LEU A 39 -6.57 4.77 6.69
C LEU A 39 -7.66 5.05 7.69
N TYR A 40 -8.54 4.06 7.83
CA TYR A 40 -9.67 4.09 8.74
C TYR A 40 -9.60 2.90 9.70
N ASP A 41 -10.21 3.05 10.87
CA ASP A 41 -10.23 2.00 11.89
C ASP A 41 -11.31 0.94 11.65
N SER A 42 -12.24 1.17 10.71
CA SER A 42 -13.31 0.23 10.41
C SER A 42 -13.74 0.29 8.94
N LYS A 43 -14.47 -0.73 8.49
CA LYS A 43 -15.05 -0.80 7.13
C LYS A 43 -16.10 0.26 6.85
N LYS A 44 -16.53 1.00 7.85
CA LYS A 44 -17.49 2.09 7.67
C LYS A 44 -16.84 3.35 7.09
N TYR A 45 -15.49 3.42 7.09
CA TYR A 45 -14.72 4.56 6.59
C TYR A 45 -15.16 5.90 7.17
N THR A 46 -15.52 5.91 8.46
CA THR A 46 -16.04 7.11 9.14
C THR A 46 -14.98 7.86 9.92
N LYS A 47 -14.01 7.14 10.49
CA LYS A 47 -12.96 7.73 11.31
C LYS A 47 -11.60 7.53 10.66
N GLN A 48 -11.04 8.59 10.10
CA GLN A 48 -9.69 8.58 9.59
C GLN A 48 -8.69 8.61 10.74
N ILE A 49 -7.76 7.66 10.73
CA ILE A 49 -6.72 7.55 11.77
C ILE A 49 -5.32 7.85 11.23
N ALA A 50 -5.13 7.81 9.91
CA ALA A 50 -3.84 8.05 9.28
C ALA A 50 -4.01 8.38 7.80
N LYS A 51 -2.91 8.78 7.19
CA LYS A 51 -2.78 8.91 5.74
C LYS A 51 -1.84 7.82 5.25
N THR A 52 -2.00 7.42 3.99
CA THR A 52 -1.07 6.49 3.36
C THR A 52 -0.60 7.03 2.02
N ILE A 53 0.67 6.78 1.72
CA ILE A 53 1.27 7.01 0.40
C ILE A 53 1.80 5.66 -0.05
N ILE A 54 1.32 5.19 -1.19
CA ILE A 54 1.69 3.90 -1.73
C ILE A 54 2.34 4.12 -3.08
N ARG A 55 3.50 3.46 -3.29
CA ARG A 55 4.22 3.51 -4.54
C ARG A 55 4.36 2.10 -5.09
N TYR A 56 4.00 1.94 -6.35
CA TYR A 56 4.15 0.71 -7.12
C TYR A 56 5.22 0.87 -8.17
N LYS A 57 6.12 -0.11 -8.25
CA LYS A 57 7.06 -0.27 -9.36
C LYS A 57 6.77 -1.59 -10.04
N ILE A 58 6.53 -1.53 -11.34
CA ILE A 58 6.18 -2.71 -12.13
C ILE A 58 7.43 -3.52 -12.42
N LEU A 59 7.50 -4.74 -11.92
CA LEU A 59 8.65 -5.62 -12.08
C LEU A 59 8.47 -6.60 -13.25
N SER A 60 7.25 -7.10 -13.45
CA SER A 60 6.98 -8.12 -14.46
C SER A 60 5.54 -8.07 -14.89
N ILE A 61 5.30 -8.24 -16.18
CA ILE A 61 3.96 -8.33 -16.79
C ILE A 61 3.89 -9.64 -17.57
N THR A 62 2.96 -10.50 -17.18
CA THR A 62 2.74 -11.80 -17.81
C THR A 62 1.25 -11.98 -18.12
N PRO A 63 0.86 -12.98 -18.93
CA PRO A 63 -0.56 -13.28 -19.12
C PRO A 63 -1.29 -13.65 -17.82
N LYS A 64 -0.55 -14.09 -16.80
CA LYS A 64 -1.14 -14.46 -15.50
C LYS A 64 -1.37 -13.25 -14.59
N GLY A 65 -0.67 -12.15 -14.82
CA GLY A 65 -0.80 -10.94 -14.01
C GLY A 65 0.49 -10.13 -13.91
N VAL A 66 0.50 -9.23 -12.97
CA VAL A 66 1.57 -8.23 -12.80
C VAL A 66 2.21 -8.39 -11.43
N LEU A 67 3.55 -8.49 -11.42
CA LEU A 67 4.34 -8.47 -10.19
C LEU A 67 4.77 -7.03 -9.92
N ILE A 68 4.50 -6.57 -8.70
CA ILE A 68 4.63 -5.16 -8.32
C ILE A 68 5.46 -5.05 -7.05
N GLU A 69 6.57 -4.32 -7.10
CA GLU A 69 7.28 -3.91 -5.89
C GLU A 69 6.50 -2.79 -5.23
N THR A 70 6.12 -2.99 -3.99
CA THR A 70 5.23 -2.09 -3.25
C THR A 70 5.97 -1.45 -2.08
N SER A 71 5.89 -0.13 -2.01
CA SER A 71 6.36 0.68 -0.89
C SER A 71 5.18 1.39 -0.29
N SER A 72 4.88 1.12 0.98
CA SER A 72 3.72 1.70 1.68
C SER A 72 4.18 2.50 2.88
N ASN A 73 3.77 3.74 2.94
CA ASN A 73 4.03 4.64 4.07
C ASN A 73 2.71 4.96 4.77
N TYR A 74 2.69 4.80 6.07
CA TYR A 74 1.53 5.10 6.91
C TYR A 74 1.89 6.21 7.86
N ILE A 75 1.15 7.32 7.80
CA ILE A 75 1.44 8.55 8.54
C ILE A 75 0.39 8.73 9.62
N PHE A 76 0.77 8.39 10.85
CA PHE A 76 -0.03 8.58 12.06
C PHE A 76 0.47 9.80 12.82
N ASN A 77 -0.34 10.33 13.74
CA ASN A 77 0.12 11.38 14.66
C ASN A 77 1.31 10.92 15.52
N ALA A 78 1.32 9.65 15.89
CA ALA A 78 2.39 9.07 16.73
C ALA A 78 3.69 8.82 15.96
N GLY A 79 3.70 8.96 14.65
CA GLY A 79 4.87 8.73 13.81
C GLY A 79 4.51 8.07 12.49
N THR A 80 5.51 7.79 11.68
CA THR A 80 5.34 7.14 10.38
C THR A 80 5.88 5.72 10.40
N LEU A 81 5.28 4.88 9.57
CA LEU A 81 5.70 3.49 9.33
C LEU A 81 5.93 3.29 7.84
N HIS A 82 7.01 2.60 7.50
CA HIS A 82 7.33 2.26 6.12
C HIS A 82 7.51 0.76 5.98
N PHE A 83 6.76 0.17 5.05
CA PHE A 83 6.82 -1.25 4.71
C PHE A 83 7.12 -1.43 3.23
N MET A 84 7.80 -2.52 2.89
CA MET A 84 8.10 -2.88 1.51
C MET A 84 7.91 -4.37 1.27
N GLY A 85 7.60 -4.71 0.04
CA GLY A 85 7.49 -6.09 -0.41
C GLY A 85 6.90 -6.16 -1.81
N ASN A 86 6.75 -7.37 -2.32
CA ASN A 86 6.18 -7.61 -3.63
C ASN A 86 4.74 -8.09 -3.50
N ILE A 87 3.89 -7.56 -4.35
CA ILE A 87 2.51 -8.03 -4.50
C ILE A 87 2.28 -8.52 -5.92
N PHE A 88 1.31 -9.39 -6.08
CA PHE A 88 0.90 -9.90 -7.38
C PHE A 88 -0.57 -9.62 -7.59
N SER A 89 -0.90 -9.07 -8.76
CA SER A 89 -2.29 -8.83 -9.16
C SER A 89 -2.56 -9.47 -10.50
N SER A 90 -3.59 -10.29 -10.58
CA SER A 90 -3.99 -10.94 -11.83
C SER A 90 -4.68 -10.01 -12.81
N ASN A 91 -5.12 -8.85 -12.35
CA ASN A 91 -5.94 -7.92 -13.15
C ASN A 91 -5.50 -6.45 -13.07
N PHE A 92 -4.27 -6.19 -12.60
CA PHE A 92 -3.77 -4.81 -12.54
C PHE A 92 -3.51 -4.26 -13.95
N ASN A 93 -4.06 -3.10 -14.24
CA ASN A 93 -3.80 -2.42 -15.49
C ASN A 93 -3.86 -0.90 -15.32
N ILE A 94 -3.16 -0.21 -16.23
CA ILE A 94 -3.23 1.25 -16.36
C ILE A 94 -3.42 1.55 -17.82
N LYS A 95 -4.38 2.43 -18.11
CA LYS A 95 -4.66 2.91 -19.44
C LYS A 95 -4.89 4.43 -19.37
N ASN A 96 -4.13 5.18 -20.15
CA ASN A 96 -4.20 6.65 -20.19
C ASN A 96 -4.08 7.29 -18.78
N ASN A 97 -3.08 6.88 -18.01
CA ASN A 97 -2.83 7.31 -16.63
C ASN A 97 -3.93 6.97 -15.62
N VAL A 98 -4.87 6.10 -15.97
CA VAL A 98 -5.94 5.68 -15.06
C VAL A 98 -5.72 4.23 -14.65
N ILE A 99 -5.63 3.99 -13.34
CA ILE A 99 -5.58 2.63 -12.80
C ILE A 99 -6.99 2.06 -12.85
N GLY A 100 -7.12 0.91 -13.53
CA GLY A 100 -8.36 0.15 -13.52
C GLY A 100 -8.63 -0.48 -12.16
N SER A 101 -9.82 -1.03 -12.00
CA SER A 101 -10.13 -1.83 -10.81
C SER A 101 -9.22 -3.06 -10.77
N TYR A 102 -8.61 -3.32 -9.62
CA TYR A 102 -7.72 -4.45 -9.46
C TYR A 102 -7.83 -5.05 -8.06
N SER A 103 -7.37 -6.29 -7.94
CA SER A 103 -7.36 -7.01 -6.67
C SER A 103 -5.97 -7.54 -6.39
N VAL A 104 -5.64 -7.64 -5.12
CA VAL A 104 -4.42 -8.26 -4.64
C VAL A 104 -4.82 -9.23 -3.54
N LYS A 105 -4.44 -10.49 -3.70
CA LYS A 105 -4.55 -11.48 -2.63
C LYS A 105 -3.62 -11.07 -1.49
N SER A 106 -3.87 -11.59 -0.31
CA SER A 106 -3.04 -11.29 0.86
C SER A 106 -1.55 -11.45 0.54
N SER A 107 -0.78 -10.41 0.78
CA SER A 107 0.67 -10.39 0.61
C SER A 107 1.32 -9.75 1.83
N ILE A 108 2.52 -10.20 2.15
CA ILE A 108 3.26 -9.69 3.32
C ILE A 108 4.22 -8.61 2.85
N LEU A 109 4.13 -7.44 3.49
CA LEU A 109 5.12 -6.38 3.37
C LEU A 109 5.88 -6.29 4.70
N SER A 110 7.20 -6.23 4.63
CA SER A 110 8.06 -6.19 5.81
C SER A 110 8.35 -4.75 6.22
N PHE A 111 8.49 -4.54 7.52
CA PHE A 111 8.84 -3.24 8.08
C PHE A 111 10.26 -2.86 7.63
N VAL A 112 10.42 -1.61 7.19
CA VAL A 112 11.71 -1.05 6.78
C VAL A 112 12.21 -0.06 7.81
N ASN A 113 11.42 0.95 8.14
CA ASN A 113 11.75 1.94 9.15
C ASN A 113 10.51 2.66 9.68
N GLY A 114 10.71 3.41 10.74
CA GLY A 114 9.68 4.26 11.32
C GLY A 114 10.27 5.48 12.00
N THR A 115 9.42 6.42 12.36
CA THR A 115 9.80 7.65 13.04
C THR A 115 9.09 7.78 14.39
N LYS A 116 9.59 8.65 15.26
CA LYS A 116 8.99 8.94 16.57
C LYS A 116 8.74 7.66 17.37
N LYS A 117 7.50 7.38 17.75
CA LYS A 117 7.10 6.20 18.52
C LYS A 117 7.52 4.89 17.84
N PHE A 118 7.59 4.86 16.51
CA PHE A 118 7.87 3.66 15.75
C PHE A 118 9.35 3.49 15.38
N ARG A 119 10.21 4.30 15.92
CA ARG A 119 11.66 4.14 15.76
C ARG A 119 12.10 2.78 16.32
N ASN A 120 12.92 2.06 15.56
CA ASN A 120 13.43 0.74 15.93
C ASN A 120 12.34 -0.33 16.10
N ALA A 121 11.15 -0.11 15.59
CA ALA A 121 10.13 -1.15 15.53
C ALA A 121 10.53 -2.23 14.52
N PHE A 122 9.85 -3.37 14.57
CA PHE A 122 9.97 -4.41 13.55
C PHE A 122 8.66 -5.17 13.45
N GLY A 123 8.45 -5.79 12.30
CA GLY A 123 7.24 -6.55 12.05
C GLY A 123 6.85 -6.56 10.58
N TYR A 124 5.58 -6.74 10.34
CA TYR A 124 5.05 -6.88 8.98
C TYR A 124 3.59 -6.45 8.91
N ILE A 125 3.13 -6.25 7.70
CA ILE A 125 1.69 -6.12 7.41
C ILE A 125 1.26 -7.19 6.42
N ASN A 126 0.02 -7.65 6.56
CA ASN A 126 -0.70 -8.35 5.51
C ASN A 126 -1.49 -7.32 4.72
N TYR A 127 -1.16 -7.21 3.45
CA TYR A 127 -1.72 -6.22 2.53
C TYR A 127 -2.66 -6.92 1.57
N LYS A 128 -3.91 -6.45 1.50
CA LYS A 128 -4.93 -7.03 0.64
C LYS A 128 -5.76 -5.93 0.00
N ILE A 129 -5.94 -5.98 -1.31
CA ILE A 129 -6.80 -5.05 -2.05
C ILE A 129 -7.98 -5.82 -2.61
N ILE A 130 -9.18 -5.30 -2.37
CA ILE A 130 -10.44 -5.87 -2.83
C ILE A 130 -11.07 -4.89 -3.82
N GLY A 131 -10.48 -4.74 -5.00
CA GLY A 131 -11.03 -3.89 -6.06
C GLY A 131 -11.37 -2.45 -5.64
N ASN A 132 -11.68 -1.57 -6.58
CA ASN A 132 -12.18 -0.20 -6.34
C ASN A 132 -11.35 0.66 -5.37
N GLY A 133 -10.05 0.38 -5.25
CA GLY A 133 -9.15 1.14 -4.37
C GLY A 133 -9.38 0.95 -2.88
N MET A 134 -10.09 -0.11 -2.48
CA MET A 134 -10.29 -0.45 -1.08
C MET A 134 -9.36 -1.57 -0.66
N GLY A 135 -8.73 -1.43 0.48
CA GLY A 135 -7.79 -2.42 0.99
C GLY A 135 -7.94 -2.66 2.48
N GLU A 136 -7.40 -3.78 2.91
CA GLU A 136 -7.32 -4.18 4.30
C GLU A 136 -5.87 -4.40 4.67
N ILE A 137 -5.44 -3.81 5.77
CA ILE A 137 -4.07 -3.89 6.26
C ILE A 137 -4.10 -4.46 7.67
N LYS A 138 -3.57 -5.67 7.82
CA LYS A 138 -3.39 -6.28 9.14
C LYS A 138 -1.95 -6.08 9.57
N MET A 139 -1.74 -5.26 10.58
CA MET A 139 -0.42 -4.89 11.07
C MET A 139 -0.05 -5.70 12.32
N ASN A 140 1.14 -6.28 12.27
CA ASN A 140 1.77 -6.94 13.42
C ASN A 140 3.13 -6.28 13.63
N LEU A 141 3.23 -5.53 14.71
CA LEU A 141 4.39 -4.69 14.98
C LEU A 141 4.87 -4.91 16.41
N GLN A 142 6.17 -4.91 16.60
CA GLN A 142 6.79 -4.89 17.93
C GLN A 142 7.56 -3.58 18.08
N LEU A 143 7.28 -2.88 19.16
CA LEU A 143 7.98 -1.64 19.52
C LEU A 143 9.07 -1.96 20.52
N VAL A 144 10.28 -1.51 20.22
CA VAL A 144 11.42 -1.60 21.11
C VAL A 144 11.50 -0.30 21.91
N LYS A 145 11.39 -0.43 23.21
CA LYS A 145 11.51 0.72 24.10
C LYS A 145 12.96 0.96 24.51
#